data_deead264c64003454ca00faa8f88220e
#
_entry.id   deead264c64003454ca00faa8f88220e
#
_cell.length_a   1.000
_cell.length_b   1.000
_cell.length_c   1.000
_cell.angle_alpha   90.00
_cell.angle_beta   90.00
_cell.angle_gamma   90.00
#
_symmetry.space_group_name_H-M   'P 1'
#
loop_
_entity.id
_entity.type
_entity.pdbx_description
1 polymer ?
#
loop_
_entity_poly.entity_id
_entity_poly.type
_entity_poly.pdbx_seq_one_letter_code
_entity_poly.pdbx_strand_id
1 'polypeptide(L)'
;MAQETQTLNRSSDSSSLLSAHFALGWTLICVLVLLVYHRMLVELVWTWWSDPDVSHGFLVPIFAGYLVWVKRKSLPNKEVTITWSGVSVVALGLVLLFLGIYGVSVFLTRISFVVVLTGLTYCFGGWPLLKELRFALLVLVLAIPLPSIIFNEIAIPLQFFTSKLASHLLPLFGVPVFREGNMIELATVKLEVAEACSGIRSLVTLFTLAVFYGYFLEKSFLRRVVLALSSIPIAIAANAIRIFGTGLCVEYWDRDKALGFFHQFSGWVMFLVSLGCLFIVHRIMRLALVLWRRA
;
A
#
# COMPACT_ATOMS: atom_id res chain seq x y z
N MET A 1 5.11 61.14 -9.77
CA MET A 1 4.11 60.23 -10.42
C MET A 1 4.72 59.36 -11.54
N ALA A 2 5.40 59.90 -12.59
CA ALA A 2 5.92 59.04 -13.69
C ALA A 2 7.06 58.09 -13.27
N GLN A 3 7.93 58.49 -12.36
CA GLN A 3 9.01 57.65 -11.85
C GLN A 3 8.51 56.52 -10.91
N GLU A 4 7.46 56.78 -10.13
CA GLU A 4 6.85 55.80 -9.22
C GLU A 4 6.09 54.68 -9.99
N THR A 5 5.42 55.03 -11.10
CA THR A 5 4.79 54.07 -12.00
C THR A 5 5.80 53.20 -12.75
N GLN A 6 6.99 53.71 -13.08
CA GLN A 6 8.06 52.94 -13.72
C GLN A 6 8.73 51.95 -12.74
N THR A 7 8.88 52.30 -11.47
CA THR A 7 9.45 51.39 -10.45
C THR A 7 8.48 50.27 -10.08
N LEU A 8 7.17 50.56 -10.00
CA LEU A 8 6.14 49.56 -9.76
C LEU A 8 6.00 48.56 -10.94
N ASN A 9 6.13 49.03 -12.17
CA ASN A 9 6.07 48.17 -13.35
C ASN A 9 7.31 47.26 -13.46
N ARG A 10 8.50 47.77 -13.11
CA ARG A 10 9.75 46.99 -13.07
C ARG A 10 9.75 45.92 -11.97
N SER A 11 9.15 46.19 -10.81
CA SER A 11 9.04 45.22 -9.73
C SER A 11 8.03 44.11 -10.06
N SER A 12 6.94 44.42 -10.79
CA SER A 12 5.99 43.40 -11.24
C SER A 12 6.56 42.51 -12.34
N ASP A 13 7.33 43.05 -13.27
CA ASP A 13 8.01 42.27 -14.33
C ASP A 13 9.11 41.35 -13.76
N SER A 14 9.89 41.83 -12.79
CA SER A 14 10.93 41.00 -12.16
C SER A 14 10.34 39.86 -11.34
N SER A 15 9.22 40.06 -10.66
CA SER A 15 8.52 39.00 -9.91
C SER A 15 7.87 37.97 -10.83
N SER A 16 7.35 38.37 -11.98
CA SER A 16 6.79 37.48 -12.99
C SER A 16 7.85 36.60 -13.68
N LEU A 17 8.99 37.17 -14.00
CA LEU A 17 10.14 36.46 -14.58
C LEU A 17 10.73 35.44 -13.58
N LEU A 18 10.87 35.79 -12.31
CA LEU A 18 11.35 34.91 -11.27
C LEU A 18 10.38 33.70 -11.08
N SER A 19 9.08 33.97 -11.07
CA SER A 19 8.09 32.91 -10.96
C SER A 19 8.08 31.97 -12.18
N ALA A 20 8.30 32.50 -13.39
CA ALA A 20 8.39 31.72 -14.61
C ALA A 20 9.65 30.84 -14.64
N HIS A 21 10.81 31.33 -14.24
CA HIS A 21 12.05 30.53 -14.15
C HIS A 21 11.92 29.44 -13.10
N PHE A 22 11.24 29.73 -11.99
CA PHE A 22 10.95 28.74 -10.94
C PHE A 22 10.03 27.62 -11.43
N ALA A 23 8.94 27.98 -12.12
CA ALA A 23 8.03 27.02 -12.73
C ALA A 23 8.73 26.16 -13.78
N LEU A 24 9.59 26.77 -14.62
CA LEU A 24 10.38 26.05 -15.62
C LEU A 24 11.35 25.04 -14.97
N GLY A 25 12.03 25.43 -13.88
CA GLY A 25 12.91 24.55 -13.13
C GLY A 25 12.18 23.31 -12.57
N TRP A 26 11.01 23.51 -11.98
CA TRP A 26 10.16 22.41 -11.49
C TRP A 26 9.69 21.49 -12.62
N THR A 27 9.25 22.05 -13.73
CA THR A 27 8.84 21.30 -14.91
C THR A 27 9.99 20.45 -15.43
N LEU A 28 11.19 21.02 -15.53
CA LEU A 28 12.38 20.31 -15.99
C LEU A 28 12.73 19.12 -15.06
N ILE A 29 12.67 19.32 -13.74
CA ILE A 29 12.94 18.27 -12.77
C ILE A 29 11.89 17.15 -12.87
N CYS A 30 10.61 17.50 -12.97
CA CYS A 30 9.54 16.51 -13.16
C CYS A 30 9.74 15.71 -14.45
N VAL A 31 10.05 16.39 -15.55
CA VAL A 31 10.32 15.73 -16.84
C VAL A 31 11.54 14.81 -16.73
N LEU A 32 12.62 15.27 -16.10
CA LEU A 32 13.82 14.46 -15.92
C LEU A 32 13.55 13.22 -15.09
N VAL A 33 12.82 13.33 -13.96
CA VAL A 33 12.42 12.19 -13.14
C VAL A 33 11.56 11.23 -13.95
N LEU A 34 10.59 11.72 -14.71
CA LEU A 34 9.76 10.88 -15.56
C LEU A 34 10.57 10.19 -16.65
N LEU A 35 11.54 10.86 -17.27
CA LEU A 35 12.43 10.27 -18.27
C LEU A 35 13.34 9.18 -17.67
N VAL A 36 13.87 9.40 -16.49
CA VAL A 36 14.73 8.42 -15.81
C VAL A 36 13.93 7.17 -15.39
N TYR A 37 12.71 7.37 -14.88
CA TYR A 37 11.90 6.30 -14.30
C TYR A 37 10.80 5.75 -15.22
N HIS A 38 10.67 6.23 -16.48
CA HIS A 38 9.54 5.87 -17.36
C HIS A 38 9.36 4.34 -17.55
N ARG A 39 10.46 3.61 -17.78
CA ARG A 39 10.40 2.15 -17.94
C ARG A 39 9.90 1.47 -16.67
N MET A 40 10.48 1.83 -15.54
CA MET A 40 10.06 1.30 -14.23
C MET A 40 8.59 1.63 -13.93
N LEU A 41 8.13 2.83 -14.22
CA LEU A 41 6.73 3.23 -14.00
C LEU A 41 5.77 2.45 -14.89
N VAL A 42 6.11 2.26 -16.17
CA VAL A 42 5.31 1.45 -17.11
C VAL A 42 5.24 0.00 -16.64
N GLU A 43 6.38 -0.59 -16.26
CA GLU A 43 6.43 -1.97 -15.74
C GLU A 43 5.67 -2.11 -14.42
N LEU A 44 5.71 -1.09 -13.54
CA LEU A 44 4.98 -1.08 -12.28
C LEU A 44 3.46 -1.05 -12.51
N VAL A 45 2.99 -0.18 -13.40
CA VAL A 45 1.57 -0.11 -13.80
C VAL A 45 1.11 -1.41 -14.46
N TRP A 46 1.95 -1.99 -15.34
CA TRP A 46 1.67 -3.29 -15.93
C TRP A 46 1.60 -4.41 -14.89
N THR A 47 2.49 -4.40 -13.89
CA THR A 47 2.45 -5.36 -12.77
C THR A 47 1.13 -5.25 -11.98
N TRP A 48 0.66 -4.02 -11.68
CA TRP A 48 -0.63 -3.83 -10.99
C TRP A 48 -1.83 -4.29 -11.82
N TRP A 49 -1.70 -4.24 -13.15
CA TRP A 49 -2.75 -4.67 -14.07
C TRP A 49 -2.79 -6.19 -14.22
N SER A 50 -1.64 -6.81 -14.41
CA SER A 50 -1.50 -8.23 -14.73
C SER A 50 -1.52 -9.14 -13.51
N ASP A 51 -1.07 -8.64 -12.34
CA ASP A 51 -1.00 -9.39 -11.10
C ASP A 51 -2.08 -8.92 -10.11
N PRO A 52 -3.14 -9.73 -9.90
CA PRO A 52 -4.20 -9.40 -8.96
C PRO A 52 -3.73 -9.21 -7.52
N ASP A 53 -2.60 -9.79 -7.09
CA ASP A 53 -2.11 -9.74 -5.72
C ASP A 53 -1.61 -8.34 -5.35
N VAL A 54 -1.20 -7.57 -6.34
CA VAL A 54 -0.68 -6.21 -6.17
C VAL A 54 -1.56 -5.12 -6.82
N SER A 55 -2.75 -5.48 -7.29
CA SER A 55 -3.70 -4.55 -7.95
C SER A 55 -4.12 -3.35 -7.07
N HIS A 56 -4.05 -3.48 -5.75
CA HIS A 56 -4.22 -2.37 -4.81
C HIS A 56 -3.22 -1.24 -5.04
N GLY A 57 -2.11 -1.51 -5.74
CA GLY A 57 -1.10 -0.52 -6.12
C GLY A 57 -1.67 0.68 -6.89
N PHE A 58 -2.76 0.53 -7.64
CA PHE A 58 -3.44 1.65 -8.30
C PHE A 58 -4.02 2.67 -7.31
N LEU A 59 -4.52 2.22 -6.16
CA LEU A 59 -5.14 3.11 -5.16
C LEU A 59 -4.11 3.96 -4.42
N VAL A 60 -2.88 3.45 -4.28
CA VAL A 60 -1.84 4.07 -3.46
C VAL A 60 -1.40 5.44 -4.00
N PRO A 61 -1.00 5.62 -5.30
CA PRO A 61 -0.62 6.92 -5.81
C PRO A 61 -1.79 7.91 -5.85
N ILE A 62 -3.02 7.45 -6.08
CA ILE A 62 -4.23 8.28 -6.00
C ILE A 62 -4.39 8.82 -4.58
N PHE A 63 -4.24 7.94 -3.58
CA PHE A 63 -4.32 8.33 -2.18
C PHE A 63 -3.18 9.27 -1.76
N ALA A 64 -1.94 8.99 -2.17
CA ALA A 64 -0.80 9.86 -1.91
C ALA A 64 -1.00 11.26 -2.53
N GLY A 65 -1.46 11.31 -3.78
CA GLY A 65 -1.81 12.56 -4.47
C GLY A 65 -2.92 13.33 -3.75
N TYR A 66 -3.96 12.63 -3.29
CA TYR A 66 -5.01 13.24 -2.48
C TYR A 66 -4.48 13.83 -1.16
N LEU A 67 -3.57 13.14 -0.47
CA LEU A 67 -2.92 13.65 0.74
C LEU A 67 -2.13 14.93 0.48
N VAL A 68 -1.37 14.98 -0.61
CA VAL A 68 -0.64 16.18 -1.04
C VAL A 68 -1.62 17.32 -1.33
N TRP A 69 -2.71 17.02 -2.06
CA TRP A 69 -3.74 18.01 -2.40
C TRP A 69 -4.45 18.59 -1.17
N VAL A 70 -4.82 17.76 -0.20
CA VAL A 70 -5.45 18.21 1.06
C VAL A 70 -4.49 19.10 1.85
N LYS A 71 -3.21 18.72 1.88
CA LYS A 71 -2.18 19.45 2.64
C LYS A 71 -1.66 20.70 1.94
N ARG A 72 -1.97 20.93 0.66
CA ARG A 72 -1.44 22.06 -0.11
C ARG A 72 -1.63 23.43 0.55
N LYS A 73 -2.71 23.61 1.34
CA LYS A 73 -2.98 24.87 2.05
C LYS A 73 -2.15 25.03 3.33
N SER A 74 -1.65 23.96 3.90
CA SER A 74 -0.79 23.94 5.10
C SER A 74 0.69 23.84 4.75
N LEU A 75 1.02 23.74 3.45
CA LEU A 75 2.43 23.72 3.03
C LEU A 75 3.08 25.06 3.37
N PRO A 76 4.30 25.03 3.91
CA PRO A 76 4.99 26.25 4.29
C PRO A 76 5.24 27.10 3.06
N ASN A 77 4.71 28.33 3.09
CA ASN A 77 4.94 29.35 2.03
C ASN A 77 6.32 29.99 2.23
N LYS A 78 7.37 29.17 2.29
CA LYS A 78 8.74 29.61 2.48
C LYS A 78 9.48 29.66 1.15
N GLU A 79 10.39 30.62 1.06
CA GLU A 79 11.37 30.67 -0.02
C GLU A 79 12.06 29.31 -0.14
N VAL A 80 12.18 28.83 -1.38
CA VAL A 80 12.85 27.57 -1.68
C VAL A 80 14.31 27.70 -1.34
N THR A 81 14.71 27.05 -0.27
CA THR A 81 16.12 26.98 0.12
C THR A 81 16.64 25.59 -0.21
N ILE A 82 17.63 25.51 -1.09
CA ILE A 82 18.25 24.23 -1.43
C ILE A 82 19.00 23.71 -0.20
N THR A 83 18.61 22.52 0.24
CA THR A 83 19.22 21.85 1.39
C THR A 83 20.17 20.76 0.90
N TRP A 84 21.46 20.89 1.19
CA TRP A 84 22.47 19.90 0.77
C TRP A 84 22.21 18.46 1.25
N SER A 85 21.63 18.31 2.43
CA SER A 85 21.17 17.00 2.93
C SER A 85 20.08 16.37 2.05
N GLY A 86 19.22 17.18 1.40
CA GLY A 86 18.28 16.69 0.40
C GLY A 86 18.97 16.15 -0.85
N VAL A 87 20.04 16.82 -1.30
CA VAL A 87 20.87 16.35 -2.42
C VAL A 87 21.51 15.01 -2.11
N SER A 88 22.00 14.79 -0.89
CA SER A 88 22.53 13.49 -0.47
C SER A 88 21.49 12.36 -0.53
N VAL A 89 20.24 12.66 -0.17
CA VAL A 89 19.14 11.68 -0.29
C VAL A 89 18.80 11.38 -1.77
N VAL A 90 18.82 12.40 -2.64
CA VAL A 90 18.65 12.18 -4.09
C VAL A 90 19.79 11.32 -4.64
N ALA A 91 21.04 11.63 -4.27
CA ALA A 91 22.20 10.84 -4.67
C ALA A 91 22.08 9.38 -4.21
N LEU A 92 21.66 9.13 -2.96
CA LEU A 92 21.38 7.79 -2.46
C LEU A 92 20.30 7.09 -3.33
N GLY A 93 19.22 7.79 -3.67
CA GLY A 93 18.18 7.24 -4.55
C GLY A 93 18.73 6.84 -5.92
N LEU A 94 19.59 7.66 -6.52
CA LEU A 94 20.24 7.36 -7.81
C LEU A 94 21.23 6.18 -7.71
N VAL A 95 21.96 6.06 -6.60
CA VAL A 95 22.79 4.88 -6.31
C VAL A 95 21.92 3.63 -6.20
N LEU A 96 20.79 3.69 -5.49
CA LEU A 96 19.85 2.56 -5.41
C LEU A 96 19.28 2.21 -6.79
N LEU A 97 18.99 3.21 -7.63
CA LEU A 97 18.56 2.98 -9.02
C LEU A 97 19.65 2.24 -9.81
N PHE A 98 20.89 2.71 -9.73
CA PHE A 98 22.01 2.08 -10.39
C PHE A 98 22.19 0.62 -9.94
N LEU A 99 22.21 0.38 -8.63
CA LEU A 99 22.29 -0.96 -8.05
C LEU A 99 21.09 -1.83 -8.44
N GLY A 100 19.89 -1.26 -8.54
CA GLY A 100 18.69 -1.97 -8.97
C GLY A 100 18.76 -2.43 -10.43
N ILE A 101 19.23 -1.57 -11.32
CA ILE A 101 19.36 -1.87 -12.75
C ILE A 101 20.46 -2.91 -12.99
N TYR A 102 21.67 -2.70 -12.46
CA TYR A 102 22.80 -3.58 -12.69
C TYR A 102 22.75 -4.85 -11.83
N GLY A 103 22.16 -4.79 -10.62
CA GLY A 103 21.92 -5.94 -9.75
C GLY A 103 20.65 -6.72 -10.10
N VAL A 104 19.95 -6.37 -11.20
CA VAL A 104 18.70 -6.99 -11.66
C VAL A 104 17.64 -7.09 -10.55
N SER A 105 17.56 -6.06 -9.69
CA SER A 105 16.60 -6.02 -8.59
C SER A 105 15.49 -5.01 -8.88
N VAL A 106 14.35 -5.52 -9.34
CA VAL A 106 13.16 -4.71 -9.62
C VAL A 106 12.68 -3.95 -8.38
N PHE A 107 12.81 -4.55 -7.21
CA PHE A 107 12.43 -3.92 -5.93
C PHE A 107 13.31 -2.70 -5.61
N LEU A 108 14.64 -2.81 -5.75
CA LEU A 108 15.56 -1.70 -5.52
C LEU A 108 15.30 -0.54 -6.50
N THR A 109 15.03 -0.86 -7.77
CA THR A 109 14.68 0.14 -8.78
C THR A 109 13.39 0.89 -8.41
N ARG A 110 12.38 0.20 -7.87
CA ARG A 110 11.12 0.81 -7.45
C ARG A 110 11.25 1.63 -6.16
N ILE A 111 11.99 1.13 -5.17
CA ILE A 111 12.26 1.87 -3.92
C ILE A 111 13.07 3.13 -4.19
N SER A 112 14.04 3.08 -5.13
CA SER A 112 14.84 4.25 -5.49
C SER A 112 13.99 5.45 -5.91
N PHE A 113 12.88 5.21 -6.60
CA PHE A 113 11.93 6.26 -7.01
C PHE A 113 11.34 6.99 -5.79
N VAL A 114 10.90 6.26 -4.77
CA VAL A 114 10.37 6.86 -3.54
C VAL A 114 11.45 7.63 -2.78
N VAL A 115 12.69 7.11 -2.76
CA VAL A 115 13.84 7.78 -2.14
C VAL A 115 14.18 9.07 -2.89
N VAL A 116 14.19 9.07 -4.23
CA VAL A 116 14.43 10.28 -5.03
C VAL A 116 13.33 11.32 -4.80
N LEU A 117 12.04 10.92 -4.79
CA LEU A 117 10.93 11.83 -4.46
C LEU A 117 11.06 12.42 -3.05
N THR A 118 11.49 11.61 -2.09
CA THR A 118 11.76 12.05 -0.71
C THR A 118 12.93 13.06 -0.68
N GLY A 119 14.00 12.75 -1.39
CA GLY A 119 15.17 13.61 -1.52
C GLY A 119 14.84 14.95 -2.18
N LEU A 120 14.08 14.94 -3.28
CA LEU A 120 13.61 16.17 -3.94
C LEU A 120 12.70 17.00 -3.02
N THR A 121 11.78 16.37 -2.33
CA THR A 121 10.91 17.04 -1.35
C THR A 121 11.73 17.70 -0.25
N TYR A 122 12.77 17.01 0.24
CA TYR A 122 13.66 17.53 1.27
C TYR A 122 14.61 18.61 0.72
N CYS A 123 15.12 18.44 -0.48
CA CYS A 123 16.03 19.39 -1.13
C CYS A 123 15.37 20.77 -1.30
N PHE A 124 14.14 20.81 -1.80
CA PHE A 124 13.47 22.05 -2.15
C PHE A 124 12.60 22.66 -1.04
N GLY A 125 12.09 21.86 -0.13
CA GLY A 125 11.19 22.32 0.94
C GLY A 125 11.75 22.14 2.35
N GLY A 126 12.95 21.56 2.47
CA GLY A 126 13.60 21.28 3.73
C GLY A 126 12.78 20.32 4.64
N TRP A 127 13.18 20.27 5.89
CA TRP A 127 12.50 19.44 6.89
C TRP A 127 11.01 19.79 7.10
N PRO A 128 10.57 21.06 7.05
CA PRO A 128 9.16 21.40 7.22
C PRO A 128 8.25 20.74 6.16
N LEU A 129 8.64 20.81 4.88
CA LEU A 129 7.87 20.20 3.79
C LEU A 129 7.91 18.66 3.88
N LEU A 130 9.08 18.09 4.13
CA LEU A 130 9.24 16.66 4.30
C LEU A 130 8.38 16.14 5.46
N LYS A 131 8.35 16.83 6.60
CA LYS A 131 7.51 16.48 7.76
C LYS A 131 6.02 16.45 7.39
N GLU A 132 5.54 17.38 6.56
CA GLU A 132 4.16 17.42 6.11
C GLU A 132 3.83 16.29 5.13
N LEU A 133 4.75 15.98 4.19
CA LEU A 133 4.52 15.02 3.12
C LEU A 133 5.02 13.61 3.45
N ARG A 134 5.72 13.41 4.57
CA ARG A 134 6.32 12.11 4.94
C ARG A 134 5.36 10.92 4.86
N PHE A 135 4.09 11.12 5.24
CA PHE A 135 3.13 10.03 5.20
C PHE A 135 2.69 9.72 3.76
N ALA A 136 2.51 10.73 2.92
CA ALA A 136 2.23 10.54 1.49
C ALA A 136 3.37 9.81 0.77
N LEU A 137 4.62 10.16 1.09
CA LEU A 137 5.80 9.49 0.56
C LEU A 137 5.93 8.05 1.09
N LEU A 138 5.72 7.84 2.40
CA LEU A 138 5.77 6.51 3.01
C LEU A 138 4.73 5.56 2.41
N VAL A 139 3.52 6.06 2.17
CA VAL A 139 2.43 5.26 1.60
C VAL A 139 2.77 4.75 0.20
N LEU A 140 3.56 5.50 -0.61
CA LEU A 140 3.98 5.03 -1.94
C LEU A 140 4.76 3.71 -1.89
N VAL A 141 5.39 3.38 -0.77
CA VAL A 141 6.07 2.08 -0.58
C VAL A 141 5.08 0.91 -0.65
N LEU A 142 3.82 1.11 -0.24
CA LEU A 142 2.78 0.09 -0.31
C LEU A 142 2.34 -0.24 -1.75
N ALA A 143 2.67 0.62 -2.72
CA ALA A 143 2.43 0.36 -4.14
C ALA A 143 3.49 -0.56 -4.77
N ILE A 144 4.60 -0.78 -4.07
CA ILE A 144 5.75 -1.55 -4.57
C ILE A 144 5.56 -3.01 -4.19
N PRO A 145 5.46 -3.94 -5.16
CA PRO A 145 5.42 -5.37 -4.88
C PRO A 145 6.65 -5.81 -4.09
N LEU A 146 6.41 -6.64 -3.08
CA LEU A 146 7.48 -7.24 -2.28
C LEU A 146 8.35 -8.15 -3.15
N PRO A 147 9.66 -8.25 -2.89
CA PRO A 147 10.49 -9.28 -3.49
C PRO A 147 9.91 -10.68 -3.21
N SER A 148 9.99 -11.58 -4.19
CA SER A 148 9.46 -12.95 -4.08
C SER A 148 9.98 -13.71 -2.85
N ILE A 149 11.23 -13.45 -2.47
CA ILE A 149 11.83 -14.05 -1.26
C ILE A 149 11.04 -13.64 -0.01
N ILE A 150 10.81 -12.32 0.18
CA ILE A 150 10.07 -11.81 1.34
C ILE A 150 8.59 -12.21 1.26
N PHE A 151 8.03 -12.17 0.04
CA PHE A 151 6.66 -12.59 -0.20
C PHE A 151 6.45 -14.06 0.23
N ASN A 152 7.32 -14.97 -0.19
CA ASN A 152 7.24 -16.38 0.13
C ASN A 152 7.45 -16.68 1.62
N GLU A 153 8.36 -15.97 2.28
CA GLU A 153 8.57 -16.07 3.73
C GLU A 153 7.32 -15.71 4.55
N ILE A 154 6.43 -14.91 3.99
CA ILE A 154 5.14 -14.57 4.61
C ILE A 154 4.03 -15.52 4.12
N ALA A 155 3.98 -15.79 2.82
CA ALA A 155 2.92 -16.55 2.20
C ALA A 155 2.89 -18.01 2.64
N ILE A 156 4.06 -18.68 2.69
CA ILE A 156 4.16 -20.11 2.98
C ILE A 156 3.69 -20.45 4.42
N PRO A 157 4.17 -19.76 5.49
CA PRO A 157 3.64 -20.00 6.83
C PRO A 157 2.13 -19.71 6.94
N LEU A 158 1.66 -18.69 6.20
CA LEU A 158 0.24 -18.34 6.18
C LEU A 158 -0.61 -19.44 5.53
N GLN A 159 -0.14 -20.04 4.44
CA GLN A 159 -0.77 -21.19 3.79
C GLN A 159 -0.84 -22.38 4.75
N PHE A 160 0.25 -22.71 5.44
CA PHE A 160 0.29 -23.80 6.41
C PHE A 160 -0.64 -23.55 7.60
N PHE A 161 -0.70 -22.32 8.10
CA PHE A 161 -1.57 -21.98 9.21
C PHE A 161 -3.05 -22.06 8.82
N THR A 162 -3.42 -21.51 7.67
CA THR A 162 -4.81 -21.51 7.20
C THR A 162 -5.28 -22.92 6.81
N SER A 163 -4.43 -23.73 6.16
CA SER A 163 -4.73 -25.13 5.84
C SER A 163 -4.90 -25.96 7.12
N LYS A 164 -4.04 -25.73 8.13
CA LYS A 164 -4.17 -26.38 9.44
C LYS A 164 -5.49 -26.03 10.11
N LEU A 165 -5.87 -24.75 10.13
CA LEU A 165 -7.12 -24.32 10.76
C LEU A 165 -8.34 -24.92 10.04
N ALA A 166 -8.37 -24.86 8.71
CA ALA A 166 -9.45 -25.45 7.92
C ALA A 166 -9.55 -26.97 8.11
N SER A 167 -8.41 -27.68 8.15
CA SER A 167 -8.40 -29.16 8.38
C SER A 167 -8.86 -29.57 9.77
N HIS A 168 -8.83 -28.70 10.77
CA HIS A 168 -9.42 -28.99 12.10
C HIS A 168 -10.91 -28.67 12.14
N LEU A 169 -11.38 -27.71 11.34
CA LEU A 169 -12.79 -27.34 11.32
C LEU A 169 -13.65 -28.30 10.49
N LEU A 170 -13.15 -28.78 9.34
CA LEU A 170 -13.90 -29.64 8.43
C LEU A 170 -14.42 -30.94 9.08
N PRO A 171 -13.64 -31.67 9.90
CA PRO A 171 -14.13 -32.88 10.58
C PRO A 171 -15.28 -32.65 11.57
N LEU A 172 -15.37 -31.45 12.16
CA LEU A 172 -16.46 -31.06 13.06
C LEU A 172 -17.82 -31.04 12.34
N PHE A 173 -17.78 -30.92 11.01
CA PHE A 173 -18.94 -30.90 10.13
C PHE A 173 -19.07 -32.22 9.32
N GLY A 174 -18.41 -33.30 9.76
CA GLY A 174 -18.53 -34.60 9.15
C GLY A 174 -17.72 -34.82 7.87
N VAL A 175 -16.83 -33.92 7.52
CA VAL A 175 -15.99 -34.01 6.33
C VAL A 175 -14.63 -34.62 6.71
N PRO A 176 -14.32 -35.86 6.31
CA PRO A 176 -13.01 -36.47 6.58
C PRO A 176 -11.94 -35.77 5.75
N VAL A 177 -10.85 -35.38 6.41
CA VAL A 177 -9.73 -34.67 5.75
C VAL A 177 -8.40 -35.29 6.13
N PHE A 178 -7.54 -35.42 5.15
CA PHE A 178 -6.11 -35.63 5.35
C PHE A 178 -5.34 -34.37 4.91
N ARG A 179 -4.42 -33.91 5.75
CA ARG A 179 -3.63 -32.70 5.44
C ARG A 179 -2.14 -33.03 5.36
N GLU A 180 -1.53 -32.66 4.26
CA GLU A 180 -0.08 -32.70 4.06
C GLU A 180 0.43 -31.31 3.65
N GLY A 181 1.14 -30.66 4.55
CA GLY A 181 1.64 -29.30 4.30
C GLY A 181 0.50 -28.29 4.13
N ASN A 182 0.44 -27.66 2.95
CA ASN A 182 -0.62 -26.74 2.52
C ASN A 182 -1.72 -27.45 1.68
N MET A 183 -1.61 -28.77 1.46
CA MET A 183 -2.62 -29.55 0.76
C MET A 183 -3.65 -30.13 1.76
N ILE A 184 -4.92 -30.02 1.41
CA ILE A 184 -6.04 -30.61 2.13
C ILE A 184 -6.67 -31.63 1.20
N GLU A 185 -6.55 -32.89 1.52
CA GLU A 185 -7.11 -33.99 0.75
C GLU A 185 -8.49 -34.34 1.34
N LEU A 186 -9.53 -34.16 0.54
CA LEU A 186 -10.91 -34.58 0.81
C LEU A 186 -11.16 -35.94 0.11
N ALA A 187 -12.27 -36.60 0.43
CA ALA A 187 -12.59 -37.86 -0.19
C ALA A 187 -12.64 -37.83 -1.74
N THR A 188 -13.03 -36.70 -2.30
CA THR A 188 -13.25 -36.51 -3.75
C THR A 188 -12.24 -35.64 -4.45
N VAL A 189 -11.45 -34.82 -3.71
CA VAL A 189 -10.56 -33.84 -4.31
C VAL A 189 -9.41 -33.45 -3.39
N LYS A 190 -8.28 -33.08 -3.99
CA LYS A 190 -7.16 -32.42 -3.31
C LYS A 190 -7.30 -30.91 -3.47
N LEU A 191 -7.44 -30.20 -2.35
CA LEU A 191 -7.47 -28.73 -2.28
C LEU A 191 -6.07 -28.24 -1.93
N GLU A 192 -5.38 -27.70 -2.91
CA GLU A 192 -4.13 -27.01 -2.66
C GLU A 192 -4.44 -25.59 -2.20
N VAL A 193 -3.92 -25.23 -1.02
CA VAL A 193 -3.92 -23.83 -0.55
C VAL A 193 -2.78 -23.12 -1.28
N ALA A 194 -2.97 -22.88 -2.59
CA ALA A 194 -2.04 -22.21 -3.47
C ALA A 194 -1.96 -20.71 -3.17
N GLU A 195 -1.08 -19.99 -3.88
CA GLU A 195 -0.91 -18.55 -3.73
C GLU A 195 -2.22 -17.77 -3.83
N ALA A 196 -3.10 -18.13 -4.78
CA ALA A 196 -4.42 -17.52 -4.93
C ALA A 196 -5.34 -17.70 -3.70
N CYS A 197 -5.11 -18.75 -2.88
CA CYS A 197 -5.84 -19.07 -1.67
C CYS A 197 -5.06 -18.77 -0.38
N SER A 198 -3.83 -18.25 -0.51
CA SER A 198 -2.97 -17.93 0.64
C SER A 198 -3.53 -16.82 1.53
N GLY A 199 -4.47 -16.03 1.01
CA GLY A 199 -5.03 -14.86 1.69
C GLY A 199 -4.09 -13.64 1.71
N ILE A 200 -2.89 -13.75 1.14
CA ILE A 200 -1.91 -12.65 1.17
C ILE A 200 -2.41 -11.44 0.37
N ARG A 201 -3.12 -11.66 -0.75
CA ARG A 201 -3.81 -10.60 -1.51
C ARG A 201 -4.77 -9.81 -0.63
N SER A 202 -5.66 -10.50 0.05
CA SER A 202 -6.65 -9.90 0.95
C SER A 202 -5.96 -9.22 2.14
N LEU A 203 -4.87 -9.81 2.65
CA LEU A 203 -4.10 -9.27 3.76
C LEU A 203 -3.44 -7.94 3.37
N VAL A 204 -2.69 -7.90 2.25
CA VAL A 204 -1.97 -6.68 1.83
C VAL A 204 -2.96 -5.57 1.45
N THR A 205 -4.05 -5.91 0.75
CA THR A 205 -5.09 -4.95 0.39
C THR A 205 -5.81 -4.42 1.63
N LEU A 206 -6.21 -5.29 2.56
CA LEU A 206 -6.88 -4.90 3.81
C LEU A 206 -5.95 -4.06 4.71
N PHE A 207 -4.66 -4.43 4.78
CA PHE A 207 -3.66 -3.67 5.51
C PHE A 207 -3.49 -2.27 4.91
N THR A 208 -3.38 -2.15 3.59
CA THR A 208 -3.28 -0.87 2.89
C THR A 208 -4.51 0.00 3.16
N LEU A 209 -5.71 -0.57 3.08
CA LEU A 209 -6.94 0.14 3.41
C LEU A 209 -7.02 0.52 4.89
N ALA A 210 -6.55 -0.33 5.81
CA ALA A 210 -6.50 -0.04 7.24
C ALA A 210 -5.56 1.14 7.55
N VAL A 211 -4.42 1.23 6.84
CA VAL A 211 -3.50 2.37 6.92
C VAL A 211 -4.17 3.66 6.45
N PHE A 212 -4.88 3.62 5.31
CA PHE A 212 -5.62 4.78 4.79
C PHE A 212 -6.75 5.19 5.72
N TYR A 213 -7.57 4.24 6.11
CA TYR A 213 -8.70 4.44 7.02
C TYR A 213 -8.24 5.00 8.38
N GLY A 214 -7.20 4.42 8.97
CA GLY A 214 -6.63 4.87 10.23
C GLY A 214 -6.06 6.29 10.15
N TYR A 215 -5.46 6.67 9.01
CA TYR A 215 -4.93 8.01 8.84
C TYR A 215 -6.04 9.09 8.89
N PHE A 216 -7.20 8.83 8.28
CA PHE A 216 -8.29 9.81 8.28
C PHE A 216 -9.07 9.87 9.58
N LEU A 217 -9.28 8.74 10.22
CA LEU A 217 -10.23 8.64 11.34
C LEU A 217 -9.57 8.72 12.71
N GLU A 218 -8.27 8.43 12.80
CA GLU A 218 -7.55 8.42 14.06
C GLU A 218 -6.44 9.47 14.11
N LYS A 219 -6.41 10.25 15.20
CA LYS A 219 -5.38 11.28 15.44
C LYS A 219 -4.12 10.69 16.07
N SER A 220 -4.25 9.65 16.89
CA SER A 220 -3.13 9.02 17.59
C SER A 220 -2.40 8.03 16.69
N PHE A 221 -1.08 8.14 16.63
CA PHE A 221 -0.24 7.21 15.88
C PHE A 221 -0.40 5.75 16.34
N LEU A 222 -0.42 5.53 17.66
CA LEU A 222 -0.59 4.19 18.22
C LEU A 222 -1.90 3.54 17.76
N ARG A 223 -3.02 4.29 17.74
CA ARG A 223 -4.31 3.76 17.29
C ARG A 223 -4.32 3.44 15.79
N ARG A 224 -3.63 4.23 14.98
CA ARG A 224 -3.42 3.92 13.56
C ARG A 224 -2.67 2.61 13.39
N VAL A 225 -1.61 2.41 14.17
CA VAL A 225 -0.81 1.17 14.14
C VAL A 225 -1.64 -0.02 14.61
N VAL A 226 -2.36 0.10 15.72
CA VAL A 226 -3.25 -0.98 16.22
C VAL A 226 -4.29 -1.36 15.17
N LEU A 227 -4.90 -0.38 14.51
CA LEU A 227 -5.89 -0.62 13.47
C LEU A 227 -5.26 -1.29 12.24
N ALA A 228 -4.10 -0.84 11.79
CA ALA A 228 -3.37 -1.46 10.70
C ALA A 228 -2.97 -2.90 11.03
N LEU A 229 -2.44 -3.16 12.23
CA LEU A 229 -2.05 -4.50 12.67
C LEU A 229 -3.26 -5.43 12.88
N SER A 230 -4.43 -4.91 13.25
CA SER A 230 -5.65 -5.73 13.39
C SER A 230 -6.14 -6.31 12.06
N SER A 231 -5.76 -5.71 10.92
CA SER A 231 -6.08 -6.26 9.61
C SER A 231 -5.44 -7.64 9.37
N ILE A 232 -4.30 -7.93 10.01
CA ILE A 232 -3.57 -9.19 9.85
C ILE A 232 -4.40 -10.38 10.36
N PRO A 233 -4.78 -10.44 11.67
CA PRO A 233 -5.59 -11.56 12.16
C PRO A 233 -6.96 -11.63 11.49
N ILE A 234 -7.56 -10.50 11.11
CA ILE A 234 -8.84 -10.48 10.38
C ILE A 234 -8.69 -11.17 9.02
N ALA A 235 -7.67 -10.81 8.23
CA ALA A 235 -7.43 -11.40 6.92
C ALA A 235 -7.13 -12.91 7.01
N ILE A 236 -6.35 -13.32 8.02
CA ILE A 236 -6.03 -14.74 8.28
C ILE A 236 -7.30 -15.53 8.61
N ALA A 237 -8.13 -15.03 9.53
CA ALA A 237 -9.37 -15.69 9.93
C ALA A 237 -10.36 -15.78 8.76
N ALA A 238 -10.53 -14.69 8.00
CA ALA A 238 -11.39 -14.67 6.83
C ALA A 238 -10.93 -15.67 5.76
N ASN A 239 -9.63 -15.78 5.53
CA ASN A 239 -9.09 -16.75 4.57
C ASN A 239 -9.27 -18.19 5.04
N ALA A 240 -9.08 -18.48 6.31
CA ALA A 240 -9.34 -19.82 6.88
C ALA A 240 -10.82 -20.20 6.76
N ILE A 241 -11.74 -19.27 7.03
CA ILE A 241 -13.19 -19.48 6.83
C ILE A 241 -13.51 -19.71 5.35
N ARG A 242 -12.85 -19.02 4.44
CA ARG A 242 -13.01 -19.20 2.99
C ARG A 242 -12.60 -20.61 2.57
N ILE A 243 -11.43 -21.10 3.00
CA ILE A 243 -10.95 -22.45 2.67
C ILE A 243 -11.89 -23.49 3.26
N PHE A 244 -12.28 -23.33 4.52
CA PHE A 244 -13.26 -24.18 5.19
C PHE A 244 -14.60 -24.22 4.43
N GLY A 245 -15.15 -23.06 4.05
CA GLY A 245 -16.37 -22.95 3.26
C GLY A 245 -16.27 -23.62 1.88
N THR A 246 -15.13 -23.45 1.20
CA THR A 246 -14.86 -24.13 -0.07
C THR A 246 -14.85 -25.64 0.11
N GLY A 247 -14.22 -26.17 1.19
CA GLY A 247 -14.22 -27.60 1.50
C GLY A 247 -15.63 -28.17 1.76
N LEU A 248 -16.47 -27.44 2.49
CA LEU A 248 -17.88 -27.81 2.68
C LEU A 248 -18.67 -27.82 1.38
N CYS A 249 -18.46 -26.80 0.52
CA CYS A 249 -19.15 -26.75 -0.77
C CYS A 249 -18.73 -27.87 -1.71
N VAL A 250 -17.47 -28.30 -1.69
CA VAL A 250 -16.98 -29.45 -2.46
C VAL A 250 -17.63 -30.74 -2.02
N GLU A 251 -17.78 -30.95 -0.72
CA GLU A 251 -18.31 -32.20 -0.16
C GLU A 251 -19.84 -32.32 -0.28
N TYR A 252 -20.57 -31.22 0.03
CA TYR A 252 -22.03 -31.27 0.18
C TYR A 252 -22.82 -30.72 -1.02
N TRP A 253 -22.16 -30.12 -2.00
CA TRP A 253 -22.87 -29.48 -3.12
C TRP A 253 -22.35 -29.96 -4.48
N ASP A 254 -21.42 -29.19 -5.08
CA ASP A 254 -20.93 -29.42 -6.43
C ASP A 254 -19.46 -28.99 -6.53
N ARG A 255 -18.62 -29.94 -6.91
CA ARG A 255 -17.18 -29.76 -7.00
C ARG A 255 -16.79 -28.67 -7.97
N ASP A 256 -17.38 -28.69 -9.19
CA ASP A 256 -16.97 -27.77 -10.27
C ASP A 256 -17.41 -26.35 -9.96
N LYS A 257 -18.61 -26.18 -9.38
CA LYS A 257 -19.09 -24.89 -8.90
C LYS A 257 -18.29 -24.38 -7.72
N ALA A 258 -17.93 -25.25 -6.77
CA ALA A 258 -17.14 -24.88 -5.60
C ALA A 258 -15.74 -24.38 -5.97
N LEU A 259 -15.07 -25.03 -6.91
CA LEU A 259 -13.71 -24.68 -7.34
C LEU A 259 -13.69 -23.56 -8.39
N GLY A 260 -14.78 -23.33 -9.11
CA GLY A 260 -14.93 -22.28 -10.11
C GLY A 260 -15.50 -20.97 -9.52
N PHE A 261 -16.79 -20.73 -9.81
CA PHE A 261 -17.48 -19.48 -9.46
C PHE A 261 -17.45 -19.16 -7.96
N PHE A 262 -17.75 -20.14 -7.09
CA PHE A 262 -17.76 -19.93 -5.64
C PHE A 262 -16.40 -19.56 -5.09
N HIS A 263 -15.32 -20.14 -5.63
CA HIS A 263 -13.98 -19.81 -5.20
C HIS A 263 -13.63 -18.34 -5.46
N GLN A 264 -13.97 -17.82 -6.65
CA GLN A 264 -13.74 -16.41 -6.98
C GLN A 264 -14.69 -15.49 -6.21
N PHE A 265 -15.98 -15.81 -6.18
CA PHE A 265 -17.00 -15.03 -5.50
C PHE A 265 -16.78 -14.96 -3.99
N SER A 266 -16.42 -16.08 -3.35
CA SER A 266 -16.12 -16.11 -1.91
C SER A 266 -14.98 -15.18 -1.53
N GLY A 267 -13.98 -14.97 -2.39
CA GLY A 267 -12.90 -14.03 -2.18
C GLY A 267 -13.41 -12.59 -2.00
N TRP A 268 -14.34 -12.16 -2.83
CA TRP A 268 -14.99 -10.85 -2.73
C TRP A 268 -15.83 -10.71 -1.46
N VAL A 269 -16.66 -11.72 -1.17
CA VAL A 269 -17.50 -11.74 0.03
C VAL A 269 -16.63 -11.67 1.29
N MET A 270 -15.61 -12.51 1.37
CA MET A 270 -14.72 -12.55 2.53
C MET A 270 -13.91 -11.27 2.71
N PHE A 271 -13.56 -10.60 1.60
CA PHE A 271 -12.92 -9.28 1.66
C PHE A 271 -13.87 -8.22 2.25
N LEU A 272 -15.13 -8.18 1.82
CA LEU A 272 -16.14 -7.26 2.37
C LEU A 272 -16.42 -7.54 3.85
N VAL A 273 -16.51 -8.83 4.24
CA VAL A 273 -16.64 -9.22 5.64
C VAL A 273 -15.43 -8.75 6.45
N SER A 274 -14.21 -8.92 5.93
CA SER A 274 -12.98 -8.47 6.58
C SER A 274 -12.97 -6.95 6.78
N LEU A 275 -13.43 -6.20 5.79
CA LEU A 275 -13.58 -4.74 5.88
C LEU A 275 -14.60 -4.35 6.96
N GLY A 276 -15.73 -5.07 7.04
CA GLY A 276 -16.72 -4.91 8.10
C GLY A 276 -16.14 -5.20 9.50
N CYS A 277 -15.36 -6.28 9.63
CA CYS A 277 -14.65 -6.62 10.87
C CYS A 277 -13.65 -5.53 11.28
N LEU A 278 -12.90 -4.98 10.33
CA LEU A 278 -11.99 -3.87 10.59
C LEU A 278 -12.75 -2.64 11.15
N PHE A 279 -13.90 -2.34 10.57
CA PHE A 279 -14.76 -1.27 11.06
C PHE A 279 -15.29 -1.54 12.49
N ILE A 280 -15.69 -2.77 12.79
CA ILE A 280 -16.13 -3.18 14.13
C ILE A 280 -14.99 -3.04 15.14
N VAL A 281 -13.79 -3.51 14.81
CA VAL A 281 -12.60 -3.35 15.67
C VAL A 281 -12.34 -1.87 15.96
N HIS A 282 -12.43 -1.01 14.96
CA HIS A 282 -12.28 0.43 15.17
C HIS A 282 -13.36 0.98 16.11
N ARG A 283 -14.62 0.56 15.97
CA ARG A 283 -15.71 0.98 16.87
C ARG A 283 -15.47 0.52 18.31
N ILE A 284 -15.07 -0.74 18.49
CA ILE A 284 -14.73 -1.29 19.82
C ILE A 284 -13.58 -0.51 20.45
N MET A 285 -12.51 -0.26 19.70
CA MET A 285 -11.37 0.52 20.17
C MET A 285 -11.80 1.93 20.64
N ARG A 286 -12.69 2.59 19.91
CA ARG A 286 -13.20 3.92 20.28
C ARG A 286 -14.10 3.86 21.52
N LEU A 287 -14.97 2.86 21.62
CA LEU A 287 -15.81 2.66 22.81
C LEU A 287 -14.98 2.40 24.07
N ALA A 288 -13.99 1.52 23.98
CA ALA A 288 -13.08 1.23 25.09
C ALA A 288 -12.38 2.50 25.59
N LEU A 289 -11.97 3.38 24.70
CA LEU A 289 -11.35 4.67 25.06
C LEU A 289 -12.32 5.64 25.75
N VAL A 290 -13.60 5.64 25.35
CA VAL A 290 -14.62 6.48 25.98
C VAL A 290 -14.91 5.98 27.40
N LEU A 291 -15.03 4.65 27.57
CA LEU A 291 -15.26 4.03 28.87
C LEU A 291 -14.07 4.26 29.82
N TRP A 292 -12.85 4.05 29.34
CA TRP A 292 -11.64 4.28 30.14
C TRP A 292 -11.45 5.73 30.61
N ARG A 293 -11.92 6.69 29.81
CA ARG A 293 -11.88 8.13 30.19
C ARG A 293 -12.95 8.53 31.19
N ARG A 294 -13.97 7.68 31.37
CA ARG A 294 -15.06 7.93 32.32
C ARG A 294 -14.86 7.24 33.66
N ALA A 295 -14.00 6.22 33.70
CA ALA A 295 -13.51 5.55 34.90
C ALA A 295 -12.30 6.27 35.48
#